data_1569f42300e6d1ce85321c658f0a4d3d
#
_entry.id   1569f42300e6d1ce85321c658f0a4d3d
#
_cell.length_a   1.000
_cell.length_b   1.000
_cell.length_c   1.000
_cell.angle_alpha   90.00
_cell.angle_beta   90.00
_cell.angle_gamma   90.00
#
_symmetry.space_group_name_H-M   'P 1'
#
loop_
_entity.id
_entity.type
_entity.pdbx_description
1 polymer ?
#
loop_
_entity_poly.entity_id
_entity_poly.type
_entity_poly.pdbx_seq_one_letter_code
_entity_poly.pdbx_strand_id
1 'polypeptide(L)'
;MRWPSLFLSFMFWNALGLQGKEGVHWAFIAPQHHTPPVVKQADWPKNPIDRFILAELESANLKPSTEADKITLLRRVYLDLIGLPPTPGEVKAFLADQRPNAYEHIVERLLASPRYGERWGRHWLDAARYADSDGYSHDAPRVMWQYRDWVIRATNDDLPFDQFVVEQLAGDMLPNATAAQRIATGFHRNTQINSEGGVDREQFRIDSIFDRVATTGEVLFGLTFGCAQCHDHKYDPIKQVEYYRMF
;
A
#
# COMPACT_ATOMS: atom_id res chain seq x y z
N MET A 1 1.28 -5.04 -67.15
CA MET A 1 1.63 -5.63 -65.88
C MET A 1 0.58 -5.19 -64.83
N ARG A 2 -0.30 -6.08 -64.41
CA ARG A 2 -1.38 -5.82 -63.43
C ARG A 2 -0.87 -6.22 -62.06
N TRP A 3 -0.90 -5.32 -61.09
CA TRP A 3 -0.62 -5.59 -59.67
C TRP A 3 -1.93 -6.01 -58.98
N PRO A 4 -1.94 -7.10 -58.18
CA PRO A 4 -3.14 -7.48 -57.49
C PRO A 4 -3.29 -6.65 -56.20
N SER A 5 -4.51 -6.20 -55.97
CA SER A 5 -4.96 -5.50 -54.77
C SER A 5 -4.88 -6.40 -53.57
N LEU A 6 -4.04 -6.04 -52.62
CA LEU A 6 -4.03 -6.64 -51.25
C LEU A 6 -5.24 -6.08 -50.47
N PHE A 7 -6.26 -6.93 -50.31
CA PHE A 7 -7.34 -6.70 -49.35
C PHE A 7 -6.75 -6.79 -47.95
N LEU A 8 -6.62 -5.64 -47.24
CA LEU A 8 -6.43 -5.59 -45.81
C LEU A 8 -7.75 -5.99 -45.14
N SER A 9 -7.83 -7.24 -44.71
CA SER A 9 -8.84 -7.68 -43.74
C SER A 9 -8.60 -7.00 -42.41
N PHE A 10 -9.34 -5.92 -42.15
CA PHE A 10 -9.54 -5.43 -40.79
C PHE A 10 -10.29 -6.50 -40.00
N MET A 11 -9.56 -7.29 -39.20
CA MET A 11 -10.16 -8.07 -38.13
C MET A 11 -10.76 -7.07 -37.13
N PHE A 12 -12.06 -6.90 -37.18
CA PHE A 12 -12.85 -6.38 -36.08
C PHE A 12 -12.66 -7.35 -34.91
N TRP A 13 -11.74 -7.02 -34.02
CA TRP A 13 -11.72 -7.60 -32.69
C TRP A 13 -13.00 -7.12 -32.01
N ASN A 14 -14.03 -7.95 -32.01
CA ASN A 14 -15.16 -7.80 -31.15
C ASN A 14 -14.60 -7.76 -29.72
N ALA A 15 -14.44 -6.57 -29.18
CA ALA A 15 -14.38 -6.33 -27.77
C ALA A 15 -15.69 -6.90 -27.22
N LEU A 16 -15.63 -8.15 -26.74
CA LEU A 16 -16.65 -8.75 -25.89
C LEU A 16 -16.91 -7.71 -24.79
N GLY A 17 -18.04 -7.00 -24.96
CA GLY A 17 -18.50 -6.04 -24.01
C GLY A 17 -18.61 -6.69 -22.64
N LEU A 18 -17.68 -6.36 -21.78
CA LEU A 18 -17.95 -6.32 -20.36
C LEU A 18 -18.96 -5.19 -20.14
N GLN A 19 -20.19 -5.39 -20.61
CA GLN A 19 -21.36 -4.70 -20.07
C GLN A 19 -21.48 -5.22 -18.63
N GLY A 20 -20.79 -4.53 -17.69
CA GLY A 20 -21.07 -4.70 -16.30
C GLY A 20 -22.57 -4.54 -16.11
N LYS A 21 -23.20 -5.52 -15.48
CA LYS A 21 -24.54 -5.36 -14.94
C LYS A 21 -24.58 -4.01 -14.22
N GLU A 22 -25.60 -3.21 -14.44
CA GLU A 22 -25.88 -1.98 -13.71
C GLU A 22 -25.97 -2.31 -12.21
N GLY A 23 -24.85 -2.30 -11.51
CA GLY A 23 -24.70 -2.59 -10.11
C GLY A 23 -23.42 -1.93 -9.60
N VAL A 24 -23.47 -1.45 -8.36
CA VAL A 24 -22.26 -0.90 -7.69
C VAL A 24 -21.16 -1.97 -7.73
N HIS A 25 -19.98 -1.60 -8.22
CA HIS A 25 -18.84 -2.50 -8.24
C HIS A 25 -18.53 -2.98 -6.82
N TRP A 26 -18.20 -4.26 -6.67
CA TRP A 26 -17.99 -4.91 -5.36
C TRP A 26 -17.02 -4.16 -4.44
N ALA A 27 -16.00 -3.51 -4.99
CA ALA A 27 -15.01 -2.74 -4.23
C ALA A 27 -15.60 -1.49 -3.52
N PHE A 28 -16.79 -1.02 -3.95
CA PHE A 28 -17.50 0.10 -3.33
C PHE A 28 -18.64 -0.38 -2.40
N ILE A 29 -18.76 -1.69 -2.20
CA ILE A 29 -19.71 -2.26 -1.23
C ILE A 29 -18.99 -2.39 0.11
N ALA A 30 -19.58 -1.91 1.18
CA ALA A 30 -19.00 -2.03 2.51
C ALA A 30 -18.68 -3.50 2.83
N PRO A 31 -17.51 -3.81 3.42
CA PRO A 31 -17.16 -5.16 3.81
C PRO A 31 -18.23 -5.82 4.69
N GLN A 32 -18.55 -7.07 4.41
CA GLN A 32 -19.51 -7.86 5.16
C GLN A 32 -18.79 -9.02 5.86
N HIS A 33 -19.36 -9.46 6.96
CA HIS A 33 -18.85 -10.62 7.67
C HIS A 33 -19.26 -11.90 6.92
N HIS A 34 -18.29 -12.64 6.42
CA HIS A 34 -18.51 -13.91 5.74
C HIS A 34 -18.19 -15.09 6.66
N THR A 35 -19.08 -16.07 6.72
CA THR A 35 -18.79 -17.33 7.42
C THR A 35 -17.72 -18.10 6.64
N PRO A 36 -16.63 -18.53 7.31
CA PRO A 36 -15.60 -19.33 6.64
C PRO A 36 -16.19 -20.60 6.02
N PRO A 37 -15.82 -20.96 4.78
CA PRO A 37 -16.39 -22.09 4.09
C PRO A 37 -16.04 -23.41 4.78
N VAL A 38 -16.90 -24.41 4.59
CA VAL A 38 -16.60 -25.81 4.98
C VAL A 38 -15.65 -26.40 3.94
N VAL A 39 -14.55 -27.00 4.39
CA VAL A 39 -13.51 -27.59 3.55
C VAL A 39 -13.44 -29.12 3.81
N LYS A 40 -12.98 -29.88 2.82
CA LYS A 40 -12.85 -31.35 2.91
C LYS A 40 -11.71 -31.75 3.83
N GLN A 41 -10.56 -31.08 3.73
CA GLN A 41 -9.38 -31.33 4.56
C GLN A 41 -9.43 -30.45 5.82
N ALA A 42 -10.27 -30.81 6.79
CA ALA A 42 -10.55 -30.00 7.98
C ALA A 42 -9.34 -29.77 8.90
N ASP A 43 -8.32 -30.62 8.86
CA ASP A 43 -7.14 -30.57 9.75
C ASP A 43 -6.03 -29.62 9.25
N TRP A 44 -6.09 -29.16 8.01
CA TRP A 44 -5.07 -28.28 7.43
C TRP A 44 -5.19 -26.82 7.89
N PRO A 45 -6.42 -26.21 7.95
CA PRO A 45 -6.57 -24.81 8.33
C PRO A 45 -6.18 -24.55 9.78
N LYS A 46 -5.32 -23.57 10.01
CA LYS A 46 -4.93 -23.09 11.37
C LYS A 46 -5.75 -21.87 11.79
N ASN A 47 -6.33 -21.14 10.84
CA ASN A 47 -7.14 -19.94 11.07
C ASN A 47 -8.28 -19.83 10.03
N PRO A 48 -9.23 -18.87 10.17
CA PRO A 48 -10.32 -18.70 9.24
C PRO A 48 -9.89 -18.37 7.80
N ILE A 49 -8.77 -17.66 7.60
CA ILE A 49 -8.26 -17.30 6.26
C ILE A 49 -7.88 -18.57 5.49
N ASP A 50 -7.25 -19.53 6.17
CA ASP A 50 -6.85 -20.80 5.57
C ASP A 50 -8.03 -21.57 4.98
N ARG A 51 -9.24 -21.43 5.56
CA ARG A 51 -10.45 -22.07 5.04
C ARG A 51 -10.87 -21.51 3.69
N PHE A 52 -10.76 -20.18 3.52
CA PHE A 52 -11.03 -19.55 2.22
C PHE A 52 -10.01 -20.00 1.18
N ILE A 53 -8.72 -20.00 1.52
CA ILE A 53 -7.65 -20.46 0.63
C ILE A 53 -7.85 -21.93 0.25
N LEU A 54 -8.12 -22.80 1.23
CA LEU A 54 -8.28 -24.22 0.98
C LEU A 54 -9.52 -24.54 0.14
N ALA A 55 -10.63 -23.82 0.33
CA ALA A 55 -11.83 -23.97 -0.47
C ALA A 55 -11.55 -23.69 -1.96
N GLU A 56 -10.79 -22.65 -2.27
CA GLU A 56 -10.38 -22.32 -3.63
C GLU A 56 -9.43 -23.39 -4.22
N LEU A 57 -8.45 -23.85 -3.42
CA LEU A 57 -7.59 -24.96 -3.84
C LEU A 57 -8.38 -26.22 -4.14
N GLU A 58 -9.32 -26.60 -3.28
CA GLU A 58 -10.19 -27.77 -3.46
C GLU A 58 -11.09 -27.64 -4.70
N SER A 59 -11.61 -26.43 -4.96
CA SER A 59 -12.43 -26.16 -6.16
C SER A 59 -11.63 -26.32 -7.46
N ALA A 60 -10.34 -25.96 -7.41
CA ALA A 60 -9.40 -26.13 -8.52
C ALA A 60 -8.76 -27.53 -8.59
N ASN A 61 -9.17 -28.47 -7.70
CA ASN A 61 -8.55 -29.80 -7.56
C ASN A 61 -7.04 -29.74 -7.24
N LEU A 62 -6.60 -28.70 -6.53
CA LEU A 62 -5.24 -28.53 -6.04
C LEU A 62 -5.14 -28.92 -4.55
N LYS A 63 -3.94 -29.28 -4.13
CA LYS A 63 -3.62 -29.55 -2.74
C LYS A 63 -2.62 -28.51 -2.23
N PRO A 64 -2.69 -28.12 -0.94
CA PRO A 64 -1.63 -27.33 -0.34
C PRO A 64 -0.27 -28.04 -0.48
N SER A 65 0.78 -27.25 -0.66
CA SER A 65 2.15 -27.77 -0.57
C SER A 65 2.46 -28.25 0.84
N THR A 66 3.46 -29.12 0.97
CA THR A 66 3.99 -29.50 2.28
C THR A 66 4.59 -28.30 3.00
N GLU A 67 4.56 -28.32 4.31
CA GLU A 67 5.18 -27.28 5.15
C GLU A 67 6.68 -27.15 4.83
N ALA A 68 7.19 -25.92 4.82
CA ALA A 68 8.61 -25.66 4.59
C ALA A 68 9.46 -26.19 5.75
N ASP A 69 10.71 -26.57 5.46
CA ASP A 69 11.67 -26.91 6.51
C ASP A 69 11.95 -25.72 7.45
N LYS A 70 12.45 -25.99 8.65
CA LYS A 70 12.69 -24.98 9.69
C LYS A 70 13.58 -23.81 9.22
N ILE A 71 14.60 -24.07 8.42
CA ILE A 71 15.53 -23.04 7.95
C ILE A 71 14.85 -22.12 6.93
N THR A 72 14.13 -22.72 5.97
CA THR A 72 13.35 -21.99 4.98
C THR A 72 12.26 -21.15 5.63
N LEU A 73 11.54 -21.71 6.63
CA LEU A 73 10.50 -21.01 7.36
C LEU A 73 11.08 -19.81 8.12
N LEU A 74 12.19 -20.02 8.86
CA LEU A 74 12.89 -18.97 9.57
C LEU A 74 13.34 -17.84 8.62
N ARG A 75 13.97 -18.21 7.50
CA ARG A 75 14.42 -17.23 6.51
C ARG A 75 13.26 -16.38 5.95
N ARG A 76 12.12 -17.00 5.65
CA ARG A 76 10.94 -16.32 5.14
C ARG A 76 10.42 -15.29 6.14
N VAL A 77 10.19 -15.69 7.38
CA VAL A 77 9.63 -14.78 8.39
C VAL A 77 10.55 -13.60 8.72
N TYR A 78 11.88 -13.80 8.70
CA TYR A 78 12.82 -12.69 8.87
C TYR A 78 12.77 -11.69 7.71
N LEU A 79 12.76 -12.19 6.47
CA LEU A 79 12.67 -11.32 5.29
C LEU A 79 11.33 -10.60 5.20
N ASP A 80 10.25 -11.26 5.60
CA ASP A 80 8.92 -10.66 5.59
C ASP A 80 8.77 -9.59 6.67
N LEU A 81 9.13 -9.89 7.92
CA LEU A 81 8.89 -8.98 9.04
C LEU A 81 9.91 -7.85 9.16
N ILE A 82 11.20 -8.13 8.96
CA ILE A 82 12.26 -7.14 9.17
C ILE A 82 13.13 -6.86 7.93
N GLY A 83 12.90 -7.58 6.83
CA GLY A 83 13.63 -7.38 5.57
C GLY A 83 15.09 -7.85 5.57
N LEU A 84 15.54 -8.52 6.63
CA LEU A 84 16.91 -9.01 6.81
C LEU A 84 16.93 -10.53 7.00
N PRO A 85 17.95 -11.25 6.53
CA PRO A 85 18.08 -12.67 6.81
C PRO A 85 18.48 -12.92 8.29
N PRO A 86 18.14 -14.09 8.85
CA PRO A 86 18.65 -14.47 10.18
C PRO A 86 20.16 -14.65 10.15
N THR A 87 20.81 -14.35 11.26
CA THR A 87 22.23 -14.66 11.47
C THR A 87 22.45 -16.16 11.64
N PRO A 88 23.67 -16.69 11.39
CA PRO A 88 23.98 -18.10 11.66
C PRO A 88 23.69 -18.53 13.11
N GLY A 89 23.92 -17.62 14.08
CA GLY A 89 23.60 -17.87 15.48
C GLY A 89 22.10 -18.06 15.75
N GLU A 90 21.26 -17.22 15.13
CA GLU A 90 19.80 -17.31 15.23
C GLU A 90 19.26 -18.59 14.57
N VAL A 91 19.83 -18.97 13.42
CA VAL A 91 19.50 -20.25 12.76
C VAL A 91 19.80 -21.42 13.71
N LYS A 92 21.01 -21.44 14.30
CA LYS A 92 21.42 -22.48 15.24
C LYS A 92 20.51 -22.54 16.48
N ALA A 93 20.19 -21.37 17.04
CA ALA A 93 19.31 -21.28 18.20
C ALA A 93 17.89 -21.80 17.90
N PHE A 94 17.32 -21.44 16.74
CA PHE A 94 15.99 -21.90 16.33
C PHE A 94 15.95 -23.41 16.06
N LEU A 95 16.99 -23.96 15.43
CA LEU A 95 17.09 -25.41 15.21
C LEU A 95 17.20 -26.22 16.52
N ALA A 96 17.85 -25.65 17.53
CA ALA A 96 17.99 -26.25 18.85
C ALA A 96 16.73 -26.10 19.73
N ASP A 97 15.84 -25.19 19.40
CA ASP A 97 14.62 -24.92 20.17
C ASP A 97 13.59 -26.05 19.97
N GLN A 98 13.28 -26.76 21.05
CA GLN A 98 12.34 -27.89 21.07
C GLN A 98 10.94 -27.48 21.58
N ARG A 99 10.70 -26.19 21.84
CA ARG A 99 9.39 -25.73 22.29
C ARG A 99 8.36 -25.87 21.17
N PRO A 100 7.12 -26.29 21.47
CA PRO A 100 6.07 -26.43 20.46
C PRO A 100 5.73 -25.09 19.78
N ASN A 101 5.94 -23.96 20.47
CA ASN A 101 5.69 -22.59 20.01
C ASN A 101 6.99 -21.84 19.66
N ALA A 102 8.05 -22.54 19.28
CA ALA A 102 9.34 -21.93 18.94
C ALA A 102 9.23 -20.92 17.77
N TYR A 103 8.38 -21.21 16.79
CA TYR A 103 8.15 -20.32 15.63
C TYR A 103 7.41 -19.05 16.04
N GLU A 104 6.36 -19.18 16.82
CA GLU A 104 5.58 -18.05 17.36
C GLU A 104 6.47 -17.10 18.18
N HIS A 105 7.39 -17.62 18.97
CA HIS A 105 8.35 -16.79 19.70
C HIS A 105 9.29 -16.00 18.77
N ILE A 106 9.66 -16.57 17.62
CA ILE A 106 10.43 -15.84 16.62
C ILE A 106 9.57 -14.69 16.02
N VAL A 107 8.32 -14.99 15.66
CA VAL A 107 7.39 -14.00 15.12
C VAL A 107 7.21 -12.82 16.08
N GLU A 108 6.88 -13.10 17.35
CA GLU A 108 6.69 -12.07 18.38
C GLU A 108 7.96 -11.21 18.58
N ARG A 109 9.12 -11.83 18.61
CA ARG A 109 10.40 -11.13 18.73
C ARG A 109 10.67 -10.22 17.55
N LEU A 110 10.35 -10.66 16.34
CA LEU A 110 10.56 -9.88 15.12
C LEU A 110 9.56 -8.72 15.01
N LEU A 111 8.30 -8.93 15.41
CA LEU A 111 7.28 -7.87 15.49
C LEU A 111 7.68 -6.79 16.51
N ALA A 112 8.29 -7.16 17.62
CA ALA A 112 8.79 -6.22 18.63
C ALA A 112 10.13 -5.54 18.24
N SER A 113 10.71 -5.90 17.09
CA SER A 113 11.97 -5.30 16.63
C SER A 113 11.72 -3.91 16.01
N PRO A 114 12.54 -2.89 16.33
CA PRO A 114 12.44 -1.59 15.66
C PRO A 114 12.63 -1.67 14.14
N ARG A 115 13.24 -2.73 13.63
CA ARG A 115 13.40 -2.98 12.20
C ARG A 115 12.09 -3.35 11.49
N TYR A 116 11.07 -3.75 12.24
CA TYR A 116 9.73 -3.95 11.69
C TYR A 116 9.18 -2.65 11.09
N GLY A 117 9.21 -1.56 11.85
CA GLY A 117 8.79 -0.25 11.36
C GLY A 117 9.67 0.28 10.23
N GLU A 118 11.00 0.03 10.25
CA GLU A 118 11.90 0.38 9.14
C GLU A 118 11.50 -0.37 7.85
N ARG A 119 11.17 -1.66 7.96
CA ARG A 119 10.78 -2.52 6.84
C ARG A 119 9.42 -2.12 6.26
N TRP A 120 8.41 -1.94 7.11
CA TRP A 120 7.04 -1.72 6.69
C TRP A 120 6.70 -0.25 6.47
N GLY A 121 7.27 0.66 7.27
CA GLY A 121 7.15 2.10 7.07
C GLY A 121 7.63 2.56 5.70
N ARG A 122 8.61 1.86 5.09
CA ARG A 122 9.09 2.16 3.73
C ARG A 122 7.96 2.10 2.70
N HIS A 123 7.06 1.12 2.78
CA HIS A 123 5.95 1.01 1.82
C HIS A 123 5.01 2.22 1.88
N TRP A 124 4.77 2.72 3.11
CA TRP A 124 4.01 3.95 3.28
C TRP A 124 4.76 5.18 2.76
N LEU A 125 6.05 5.27 3.06
CA LEU A 125 6.90 6.38 2.60
C LEU A 125 7.02 6.44 1.08
N ASP A 126 7.11 5.28 0.41
CA ASP A 126 7.08 5.19 -1.04
C ASP A 126 5.75 5.73 -1.60
N ALA A 127 4.61 5.30 -1.03
CA ALA A 127 3.30 5.80 -1.43
C ALA A 127 3.13 7.30 -1.15
N ALA A 128 3.62 7.79 -0.01
CA ALA A 128 3.65 9.21 0.36
C ALA A 128 4.68 10.04 -0.44
N ARG A 129 5.46 9.41 -1.32
CA ARG A 129 6.49 10.05 -2.16
C ARG A 129 7.57 10.76 -1.32
N TYR A 130 7.97 10.15 -0.21
CA TYR A 130 8.98 10.71 0.69
C TYR A 130 10.30 10.98 -0.05
N ALA A 131 10.84 12.18 0.15
CA ALA A 131 12.18 12.56 -0.27
C ALA A 131 12.77 13.62 0.65
N ASP A 132 14.09 13.58 0.86
CA ASP A 132 14.86 14.59 1.57
C ASP A 132 15.43 15.66 0.60
N SER A 133 14.75 15.88 -0.55
CA SER A 133 15.08 16.89 -1.55
C SER A 133 13.81 17.51 -2.14
N ASP A 134 13.95 18.67 -2.79
CA ASP A 134 12.82 19.47 -3.26
C ASP A 134 12.18 18.90 -4.53
N GLY A 135 12.91 18.15 -5.34
CA GLY A 135 12.51 17.77 -6.69
C GLY A 135 12.77 18.91 -7.70
N TYR A 136 12.28 18.79 -8.90
CA TYR A 136 12.55 19.67 -10.05
C TYR A 136 14.04 19.71 -10.44
N SER A 137 14.42 20.61 -11.35
CA SER A 137 15.79 20.70 -11.86
C SER A 137 16.78 21.19 -10.80
N HIS A 138 16.33 22.07 -9.92
CA HIS A 138 17.10 22.51 -8.76
C HIS A 138 16.67 21.73 -7.52
N ASP A 139 17.18 20.50 -7.42
CA ASP A 139 16.84 19.54 -6.38
C ASP A 139 17.62 19.77 -5.08
N ALA A 140 17.33 20.89 -4.40
CA ALA A 140 18.00 21.24 -3.16
C ALA A 140 17.64 20.27 -2.03
N PRO A 141 18.58 19.95 -1.11
CA PRO A 141 18.28 19.17 0.08
C PRO A 141 17.26 19.88 0.98
N ARG A 142 16.30 19.12 1.54
CA ARG A 142 15.36 19.59 2.55
C ARG A 142 15.26 18.64 3.73
N VAL A 143 14.82 19.14 4.88
CA VAL A 143 14.70 18.33 6.10
C VAL A 143 13.31 17.71 6.18
N MET A 144 13.21 16.41 5.83
CA MET A 144 11.96 15.63 5.92
C MET A 144 12.09 14.39 6.80
N TRP A 145 13.30 14.06 7.27
CA TRP A 145 13.58 12.85 8.04
C TRP A 145 12.71 12.69 9.30
N GLN A 146 12.22 13.77 9.89
CA GLN A 146 11.34 13.72 11.06
C GLN A 146 10.02 13.02 10.74
N TYR A 147 9.45 13.26 9.54
CA TYR A 147 8.25 12.57 9.07
C TYR A 147 8.53 11.07 8.83
N ARG A 148 9.65 10.74 8.20
CA ARG A 148 10.08 9.34 8.05
C ARG A 148 10.15 8.62 9.39
N ASP A 149 10.82 9.23 10.36
CA ASP A 149 10.98 8.65 11.69
C ASP A 149 9.66 8.55 12.45
N TRP A 150 8.73 9.49 12.20
CA TRP A 150 7.36 9.39 12.72
C TRP A 150 6.62 8.17 12.14
N VAL A 151 6.68 7.96 10.82
CA VAL A 151 6.07 6.79 10.16
C VAL A 151 6.64 5.48 10.72
N ILE A 152 7.96 5.39 10.87
CA ILE A 152 8.63 4.22 11.44
C ILE A 152 8.14 3.94 12.88
N ARG A 153 8.07 4.97 13.73
CA ARG A 153 7.57 4.83 15.10
C ARG A 153 6.09 4.44 15.12
N ALA A 154 5.24 5.11 14.36
CA ALA A 154 3.81 4.81 14.29
C ALA A 154 3.56 3.35 13.87
N THR A 155 4.38 2.82 12.95
CA THR A 155 4.32 1.41 12.54
C THR A 155 4.78 0.46 13.67
N ASN A 156 5.86 0.81 14.39
CA ASN A 156 6.34 -0.01 15.51
C ASN A 156 5.40 0.02 16.73
N ASP A 157 4.72 1.15 16.93
CA ASP A 157 3.76 1.34 18.03
C ASP A 157 2.37 0.77 17.69
N ASP A 158 2.23 0.14 16.51
CA ASP A 158 0.95 -0.39 15.99
C ASP A 158 -0.17 0.65 16.09
N LEU A 159 0.13 1.91 15.69
CA LEU A 159 -0.83 3.01 15.75
C LEU A 159 -2.08 2.65 14.93
N PRO A 160 -3.30 2.68 15.51
CA PRO A 160 -4.53 2.38 14.77
C PRO A 160 -4.61 3.17 13.46
N PHE A 161 -5.00 2.49 12.36
CA PHE A 161 -4.91 3.08 11.01
C PHE A 161 -5.75 4.35 10.84
N ASP A 162 -6.91 4.42 11.48
CA ASP A 162 -7.76 5.61 11.49
C ASP A 162 -7.04 6.79 12.16
N GLN A 163 -6.40 6.57 13.31
CA GLN A 163 -5.60 7.58 13.98
C GLN A 163 -4.36 7.96 13.15
N PHE A 164 -3.68 6.98 12.57
CA PHE A 164 -2.53 7.19 11.68
C PHE A 164 -2.89 8.10 10.50
N VAL A 165 -4.06 7.92 9.89
CA VAL A 165 -4.55 8.77 8.79
C VAL A 165 -4.92 10.17 9.30
N VAL A 166 -5.67 10.27 10.39
CA VAL A 166 -6.10 11.55 10.96
C VAL A 166 -4.90 12.42 11.32
N GLU A 167 -3.87 11.86 11.95
CA GLU A 167 -2.67 12.61 12.32
C GLU A 167 -1.89 13.12 11.11
N GLN A 168 -1.87 12.39 10.00
CA GLN A 168 -1.20 12.82 8.77
C GLN A 168 -1.96 13.90 7.99
N LEU A 169 -3.29 13.86 8.02
CA LEU A 169 -4.12 14.85 7.32
C LEU A 169 -4.36 16.12 8.13
N ALA A 170 -4.51 16.00 9.45
CA ALA A 170 -4.96 17.06 10.32
C ALA A 170 -4.34 17.03 11.74
N GLY A 171 -3.16 16.43 11.88
CA GLY A 171 -2.51 16.28 13.18
C GLY A 171 -2.23 17.60 13.91
N ASP A 172 -1.95 18.67 13.17
CA ASP A 172 -1.75 20.02 13.70
C ASP A 172 -3.05 20.71 14.15
N MET A 173 -4.19 20.21 13.68
CA MET A 173 -5.54 20.74 14.02
C MET A 173 -6.17 20.02 15.23
N LEU A 174 -5.54 18.96 15.73
CA LEU A 174 -6.06 18.23 16.88
C LEU A 174 -6.00 19.09 18.16
N PRO A 175 -6.94 18.95 19.10
CA PRO A 175 -6.90 19.65 20.37
C PRO A 175 -5.59 19.36 21.11
N ASN A 176 -4.86 20.41 21.50
CA ASN A 176 -3.55 20.30 22.16
C ASN A 176 -2.53 19.46 21.37
N ALA A 177 -2.50 19.64 20.04
CA ALA A 177 -1.64 18.89 19.13
C ALA A 177 -0.18 18.81 19.65
N THR A 178 0.33 17.60 19.76
CA THR A 178 1.71 17.32 20.15
C THR A 178 2.70 17.63 19.01
N ALA A 179 3.98 17.70 19.31
CA ALA A 179 5.02 17.84 18.29
C ALA A 179 4.98 16.65 17.29
N ALA A 180 4.75 15.42 17.77
CA ALA A 180 4.65 14.22 16.93
C ALA A 180 3.47 14.33 15.94
N GLN A 181 2.31 14.77 16.38
CA GLN A 181 1.12 14.96 15.54
C GLN A 181 1.34 16.04 14.47
N ARG A 182 2.04 17.12 14.80
CA ARG A 182 2.44 18.14 13.81
C ARG A 182 3.45 17.60 12.80
N ILE A 183 4.39 16.75 13.23
CA ILE A 183 5.35 16.09 12.33
C ILE A 183 4.62 15.12 11.36
N ALA A 184 3.56 14.46 11.81
CA ALA A 184 2.75 13.57 10.99
C ALA A 184 2.20 14.26 9.72
N THR A 185 1.83 15.56 9.81
CA THR A 185 1.36 16.34 8.66
C THR A 185 2.43 16.55 7.58
N GLY A 186 3.63 16.06 7.80
CA GLY A 186 4.68 15.93 6.79
C GLY A 186 4.24 15.14 5.54
N PHE A 187 3.18 14.32 5.63
CA PHE A 187 2.58 13.66 4.50
C PHE A 187 2.33 14.61 3.31
N HIS A 188 1.69 15.74 3.54
CA HIS A 188 1.43 16.75 2.51
C HIS A 188 2.65 17.61 2.15
N ARG A 189 3.70 17.59 2.97
CA ARG A 189 4.95 18.31 2.68
C ARG A 189 5.90 17.56 1.75
N ASN A 190 5.62 16.31 1.43
CA ASN A 190 6.38 15.55 0.43
C ASN A 190 6.15 16.06 -1.00
N THR A 191 5.17 16.91 -1.22
CA THR A 191 5.00 17.64 -2.49
C THR A 191 6.29 18.31 -2.92
N GLN A 192 6.60 18.26 -4.20
CA GLN A 192 7.78 18.92 -4.78
C GLN A 192 7.69 20.44 -4.63
N ILE A 193 8.84 21.10 -4.44
CA ILE A 193 8.95 22.53 -4.31
C ILE A 193 9.86 23.06 -5.43
N ASN A 194 9.34 24.00 -6.25
CA ASN A 194 10.17 24.68 -7.23
C ASN A 194 10.77 25.95 -6.62
N SER A 195 12.10 25.97 -6.51
CA SER A 195 12.88 27.12 -6.00
C SER A 195 13.69 27.83 -7.09
N GLU A 196 13.44 27.53 -8.38
CA GLU A 196 14.14 28.16 -9.49
C GLU A 196 13.79 29.65 -9.65
N GLY A 197 14.72 30.43 -10.21
CA GLY A 197 14.49 31.84 -10.53
C GLY A 197 13.50 31.99 -11.70
N GLY A 198 12.56 32.96 -11.58
CA GLY A 198 11.60 33.26 -12.67
C GLY A 198 10.37 32.36 -12.73
N VAL A 199 10.15 31.50 -11.73
CA VAL A 199 8.95 30.65 -11.66
C VAL A 199 7.69 31.47 -11.37
N ASP A 200 6.57 31.10 -11.96
CA ASP A 200 5.24 31.58 -11.57
C ASP A 200 4.83 30.90 -10.24
N ARG A 201 4.94 31.63 -9.14
CA ARG A 201 4.65 31.12 -7.80
C ARG A 201 3.20 30.67 -7.63
N GLU A 202 2.26 31.35 -8.28
CA GLU A 202 0.84 30.97 -8.18
C GLU A 202 0.57 29.68 -8.94
N GLN A 203 1.16 29.49 -10.12
CA GLN A 203 1.09 28.25 -10.85
C GLN A 203 1.59 27.07 -10.01
N PHE A 204 2.80 27.19 -9.42
CA PHE A 204 3.34 26.10 -8.59
C PHE A 204 2.59 25.90 -7.28
N ARG A 205 1.94 26.92 -6.74
CA ARG A 205 1.02 26.77 -5.60
C ARG A 205 -0.18 25.88 -5.97
N ILE A 206 -0.78 26.12 -7.14
CA ILE A 206 -1.90 25.33 -7.64
C ILE A 206 -1.45 23.90 -7.97
N ASP A 207 -0.33 23.73 -8.65
CA ASP A 207 0.24 22.42 -8.96
C ASP A 207 0.49 21.59 -7.69
N SER A 208 0.94 22.25 -6.62
CA SER A 208 1.11 21.58 -5.31
C SER A 208 -0.22 21.13 -4.69
N ILE A 209 -1.33 21.84 -4.92
CA ILE A 209 -2.65 21.39 -4.46
C ILE A 209 -3.10 20.20 -5.30
N PHE A 210 -2.99 20.24 -6.62
CA PHE A 210 -3.30 19.10 -7.49
C PHE A 210 -2.53 17.85 -7.07
N ASP A 211 -1.25 17.98 -6.83
CA ASP A 211 -0.39 16.91 -6.37
C ASP A 211 -0.85 16.32 -5.03
N ARG A 212 -1.20 17.14 -4.05
CA ARG A 212 -1.70 16.68 -2.74
C ARG A 212 -3.05 15.96 -2.85
N VAL A 213 -3.97 16.47 -3.65
CA VAL A 213 -5.26 15.83 -3.90
C VAL A 213 -5.06 14.47 -4.57
N ALA A 214 -4.25 14.41 -5.63
CA ALA A 214 -3.94 13.16 -6.31
C ALA A 214 -3.31 12.13 -5.36
N THR A 215 -2.30 12.54 -4.58
CA THR A 215 -1.62 11.66 -3.62
C THR A 215 -2.58 11.16 -2.54
N THR A 216 -3.42 12.03 -1.99
CA THR A 216 -4.42 11.63 -0.99
C THR A 216 -5.36 10.56 -1.55
N GLY A 217 -5.82 10.75 -2.79
CA GLY A 217 -6.68 9.79 -3.48
C GLY A 217 -5.99 8.44 -3.71
N GLU A 218 -4.77 8.47 -4.22
CA GLU A 218 -4.01 7.25 -4.51
C GLU A 218 -3.62 6.48 -3.26
N VAL A 219 -3.14 7.17 -2.23
CA VAL A 219 -2.62 6.52 -1.01
C VAL A 219 -3.73 6.01 -0.11
N LEU A 220 -4.81 6.79 0.08
CA LEU A 220 -5.86 6.45 1.04
C LEU A 220 -7.01 5.66 0.42
N PHE A 221 -7.32 5.89 -0.85
CA PHE A 221 -8.44 5.24 -1.52
C PHE A 221 -8.02 4.24 -2.59
N GLY A 222 -6.76 4.22 -2.99
CA GLY A 222 -6.28 3.37 -4.09
C GLY A 222 -6.87 3.76 -5.46
N LEU A 223 -7.29 5.02 -5.63
CA LEU A 223 -7.96 5.54 -6.82
C LEU A 223 -7.13 6.65 -7.48
N THR A 224 -7.07 6.66 -8.81
CA THR A 224 -6.33 7.66 -9.59
C THR A 224 -7.08 8.99 -9.70
N PHE A 225 -7.21 9.73 -8.60
CA PHE A 225 -7.94 11.00 -8.54
C PHE A 225 -7.47 12.03 -9.56
N GLY A 226 -6.21 12.02 -9.95
CA GLY A 226 -5.64 12.93 -10.93
C GLY A 226 -6.37 12.94 -12.29
N CYS A 227 -7.01 11.85 -12.70
CA CYS A 227 -7.83 11.81 -13.91
C CYS A 227 -9.03 12.77 -13.83
N ALA A 228 -9.58 12.96 -12.63
CA ALA A 228 -10.74 13.81 -12.41
C ALA A 228 -10.42 15.31 -12.41
N GLN A 229 -9.15 15.69 -12.52
CA GLN A 229 -8.74 17.10 -12.73
C GLN A 229 -9.29 17.68 -14.02
N CYS A 230 -9.34 16.89 -15.11
CA CYS A 230 -9.74 17.38 -16.43
C CYS A 230 -11.16 16.97 -16.84
N HIS A 231 -11.68 15.84 -16.35
CA HIS A 231 -13.00 15.29 -16.70
C HIS A 231 -13.47 14.33 -15.61
N ASP A 232 -14.75 13.96 -15.60
CA ASP A 232 -15.25 12.91 -14.74
C ASP A 232 -14.45 11.62 -14.94
N HIS A 233 -14.08 10.93 -13.86
CA HIS A 233 -13.27 9.71 -13.97
C HIS A 233 -13.98 8.67 -14.83
N LYS A 234 -13.23 8.00 -15.72
CA LYS A 234 -13.83 7.11 -16.73
C LYS A 234 -14.44 5.85 -16.13
N TYR A 235 -13.84 5.32 -15.07
CA TYR A 235 -14.18 4.02 -14.48
C TYR A 235 -14.65 4.12 -13.04
N ASP A 236 -14.07 5.03 -12.27
CA ASP A 236 -14.34 5.19 -10.85
C ASP A 236 -15.42 6.24 -10.60
N PRO A 237 -16.18 6.14 -9.50
CA PRO A 237 -17.29 7.05 -9.21
C PRO A 237 -16.81 8.41 -8.68
N ILE A 238 -15.88 9.05 -9.39
CA ILE A 238 -15.28 10.33 -9.03
C ILE A 238 -15.59 11.34 -10.13
N LYS A 239 -16.38 12.35 -9.80
CA LYS A 239 -16.68 13.46 -10.71
C LYS A 239 -15.63 14.56 -10.59
N GLN A 240 -15.43 15.31 -11.67
CA GLN A 240 -14.54 16.48 -11.67
C GLN A 240 -14.91 17.48 -10.55
N VAL A 241 -16.19 17.72 -10.33
CA VAL A 241 -16.66 18.61 -9.25
C VAL A 241 -16.25 18.11 -7.87
N GLU A 242 -16.18 16.79 -7.66
CA GLU A 242 -15.76 16.21 -6.38
C GLU A 242 -14.26 16.36 -6.18
N TYR A 243 -13.47 16.19 -7.25
CA TYR A 243 -12.03 16.46 -7.24
C TYR A 243 -11.73 17.89 -6.76
N TYR A 244 -12.41 18.90 -7.34
CA TYR A 244 -12.22 20.31 -6.95
C TYR A 244 -12.79 20.67 -5.58
N ARG A 245 -13.62 19.84 -4.97
CA ARG A 245 -14.06 20.01 -3.57
C ARG A 245 -13.02 19.55 -2.54
N MET A 246 -11.98 18.86 -2.99
CA MET A 246 -10.84 18.46 -2.14
C MET A 246 -9.71 19.49 -2.12
N PHE A 247 -9.84 20.60 -2.83
CA PHE A 247 -8.88 21.72 -2.88
C PHE A 247 -8.67 22.40 -1.54
#